data_08a11285530fdb67886132a243912416
#
_entry.id   08a11285530fdb67886132a243912416
#
_cell.length_a   1.000
_cell.length_b   1.000
_cell.length_c   1.000
_cell.angle_alpha   90.00
_cell.angle_beta   90.00
_cell.angle_gamma   90.00
#
_symmetry.space_group_name_H-M   'P 1'
#
loop_
_entity.id
_entity.type
_entity.pdbx_description
1 polymer ?
#
loop_
_entity_poly.entity_id
_entity_poly.type
_entity_poly.pdbx_seq_one_letter_code
_entity_poly.pdbx_strand_id
1 'polypeptide(L)'
;MSFRARVAILIALVVAIAVACVAGSFLYLARGQAVDSIDSKLRLRATDVTLLGEKFGRPQEFDRRLFGKYSPDDVLVQIFDVKGRIWASNVEPLPIRPDDLSVARRELRGRITTVEIEGHRMRVLTFPLLLPGRAATIARPMDEVDAQLAALWRMSIQIFVIGVAGSGLVGFAVAGRVVRPVRRLTEAATRVADTQDVDQPIDVKRDDEFGQLASSFNE
;
A
#
# COMPACT_ATOMS: atom_id res chain seq x y z
N MET A 1 2.12 -3.20 -37.07
CA MET A 1 3.02 -2.68 -36.01
C MET A 1 4.44 -3.03 -36.35
N SER A 2 5.39 -2.08 -36.28
CA SER A 2 6.80 -2.34 -36.56
C SER A 2 7.40 -3.28 -35.51
N PHE A 3 8.42 -4.04 -35.86
CA PHE A 3 9.15 -4.94 -34.94
C PHE A 3 9.67 -4.18 -33.71
N ARG A 4 10.16 -2.94 -33.91
CA ARG A 4 10.61 -2.06 -32.82
C ARG A 4 9.52 -1.76 -31.79
N ALA A 5 8.30 -1.49 -32.29
CA ALA A 5 7.17 -1.22 -31.40
C ALA A 5 6.78 -2.47 -30.58
N ARG A 6 6.84 -3.66 -31.18
CA ARG A 6 6.57 -4.90 -30.44
C ARG A 6 7.58 -5.15 -29.33
N VAL A 7 8.87 -4.97 -29.61
CA VAL A 7 9.95 -5.13 -28.61
C VAL A 7 9.80 -4.10 -27.50
N ALA A 8 9.57 -2.84 -27.83
CA ALA A 8 9.38 -1.78 -26.83
C ALA A 8 8.16 -2.06 -25.92
N ILE A 9 7.04 -2.51 -26.48
CA ILE A 9 5.85 -2.87 -25.72
C ILE A 9 6.11 -4.07 -24.81
N LEU A 10 6.82 -5.10 -25.28
CA LEU A 10 7.15 -6.26 -24.45
C LEU A 10 8.03 -5.85 -23.25
N ILE A 11 9.05 -5.03 -23.47
CA ILE A 11 9.91 -4.54 -22.39
C ILE A 11 9.09 -3.70 -21.40
N ALA A 12 8.28 -2.77 -21.91
CA ALA A 12 7.42 -1.94 -21.07
C ALA A 12 6.43 -2.79 -20.26
N LEU A 13 5.87 -3.85 -20.85
CA LEU A 13 4.94 -4.77 -20.16
C LEU A 13 5.64 -5.54 -19.04
N VAL A 14 6.83 -6.08 -19.28
CA VAL A 14 7.60 -6.79 -18.23
C VAL A 14 7.93 -5.86 -17.08
N VAL A 15 8.39 -4.64 -17.37
CA VAL A 15 8.67 -3.63 -16.34
C VAL A 15 7.40 -3.23 -15.60
N ALA A 16 6.28 -3.04 -16.31
CA ALA A 16 4.99 -2.70 -15.71
C ALA A 16 4.54 -3.77 -14.71
N ILE A 17 4.62 -5.06 -15.09
CA ILE A 17 4.27 -6.18 -14.20
C ILE A 17 5.20 -6.20 -12.98
N ALA A 18 6.50 -6.08 -13.18
CA ALA A 18 7.47 -6.10 -12.08
C ALA A 18 7.21 -4.96 -11.08
N VAL A 19 7.05 -3.73 -11.58
CA VAL A 19 6.78 -2.55 -10.73
C VAL A 19 5.43 -2.69 -10.03
N ALA A 20 4.38 -3.16 -10.72
CA ALA A 20 3.06 -3.39 -10.11
C ALA A 20 3.11 -4.42 -8.99
N CYS A 21 3.85 -5.53 -9.16
CA CYS A 21 4.02 -6.54 -8.13
C CYS A 21 4.75 -5.98 -6.90
N VAL A 22 5.84 -5.23 -7.09
CA VAL A 22 6.61 -4.63 -6.00
C VAL A 22 5.76 -3.58 -5.27
N ALA A 23 5.12 -2.66 -6.00
CA ALA A 23 4.28 -1.63 -5.40
C ALA A 23 3.07 -2.22 -4.65
N GLY A 24 2.40 -3.22 -5.22
CA GLY A 24 1.29 -3.92 -4.59
C GLY A 24 1.70 -4.62 -3.30
N SER A 25 2.83 -5.34 -3.31
CA SER A 25 3.38 -5.99 -2.11
C SER A 25 3.75 -4.97 -1.04
N PHE A 26 4.39 -3.87 -1.42
CA PHE A 26 4.75 -2.80 -0.49
C PHE A 26 3.53 -2.16 0.18
N LEU A 27 2.49 -1.81 -0.60
CA LEU A 27 1.26 -1.23 -0.07
C LEU A 27 0.50 -2.20 0.83
N TYR A 28 0.48 -3.49 0.50
CA TYR A 28 -0.12 -4.52 1.33
C TYR A 28 0.57 -4.62 2.70
N LEU A 29 1.90 -4.66 2.72
CA LEU A 29 2.70 -4.70 3.95
C LEU A 29 2.56 -3.40 4.76
N ALA A 30 2.63 -2.24 4.11
CA ALA A 30 2.49 -0.94 4.76
C ALA A 30 1.12 -0.81 5.46
N ARG A 31 0.04 -1.27 4.80
CA ARG A 31 -1.29 -1.28 5.40
C ARG A 31 -1.37 -2.19 6.62
N GLY A 32 -0.81 -3.39 6.55
CA GLY A 32 -0.75 -4.32 7.68
C GLY A 32 -0.03 -3.70 8.87
N GLN A 33 1.18 -3.18 8.66
CA GLN A 33 1.98 -2.53 9.70
C GLN A 33 1.28 -1.31 10.34
N ALA A 34 0.60 -0.50 9.53
CA ALA A 34 -0.13 0.65 10.03
C ALA A 34 -1.28 0.24 10.96
N VAL A 35 -2.07 -0.78 10.58
CA VAL A 35 -3.16 -1.33 11.41
C VAL A 35 -2.60 -1.96 12.68
N ASP A 36 -1.56 -2.77 12.60
CA ASP A 36 -0.93 -3.42 13.75
C ASP A 36 -0.36 -2.39 14.74
N SER A 37 0.20 -1.29 14.23
CA SER A 37 0.68 -0.18 15.05
C SER A 37 -0.46 0.47 15.83
N ILE A 38 -1.61 0.71 15.19
CA ILE A 38 -2.80 1.25 15.87
C ILE A 38 -3.29 0.25 16.93
N ASP A 39 -3.43 -1.02 16.59
CA ASP A 39 -3.89 -2.07 17.50
C ASP A 39 -2.99 -2.18 18.74
N SER A 40 -1.67 -2.09 18.56
CA SER A 40 -0.70 -2.11 19.65
C SER A 40 -0.86 -0.87 20.54
N LYS A 41 -1.03 0.31 19.96
CA LYS A 41 -1.28 1.55 20.72
C LYS A 41 -2.60 1.49 21.49
N LEU A 42 -3.67 0.96 20.90
CA LEU A 42 -4.96 0.77 21.57
C LEU A 42 -4.83 -0.21 22.75
N ARG A 43 -4.09 -1.31 22.60
CA ARG A 43 -3.84 -2.27 23.69
C ARG A 43 -3.04 -1.66 24.84
N LEU A 44 -2.00 -0.87 24.56
CA LEU A 44 -1.25 -0.15 25.58
C LEU A 44 -2.15 0.81 26.35
N ARG A 45 -2.98 1.58 25.65
CA ARG A 45 -3.95 2.48 26.28
C ARG A 45 -5.02 1.75 27.08
N ALA A 46 -5.46 0.58 26.61
CA ALA A 46 -6.40 -0.27 27.36
C ALA A 46 -5.83 -0.69 28.71
N THR A 47 -4.55 -1.02 28.78
CA THR A 47 -3.87 -1.35 30.06
C THR A 47 -3.87 -0.15 30.99
N ASP A 48 -3.56 1.06 30.49
CA ASP A 48 -3.59 2.28 31.28
C ASP A 48 -5.00 2.56 31.86
N VAL A 49 -6.03 2.43 31.01
CA VAL A 49 -7.43 2.65 31.43
C VAL A 49 -7.88 1.62 32.46
N THR A 50 -7.45 0.37 32.32
CA THR A 50 -7.75 -0.70 33.28
C THR A 50 -7.13 -0.41 34.65
N LEU A 51 -5.86 0.02 34.70
CA LEU A 51 -5.14 0.35 35.92
C LEU A 51 -5.74 1.60 36.62
N LEU A 52 -6.19 2.59 35.84
CA LEU A 52 -6.88 3.75 36.36
C LEU A 52 -8.25 3.36 36.95
N GLY A 53 -8.98 2.47 36.28
CA GLY A 53 -10.27 1.96 36.74
C GLY A 53 -10.19 1.21 38.06
N GLU A 54 -9.09 0.48 38.30
CA GLU A 54 -8.84 -0.22 39.56
C GLU A 54 -8.59 0.78 40.73
N LYS A 55 -7.86 1.87 40.46
CA LYS A 55 -7.44 2.84 41.48
C LYS A 55 -8.55 3.80 41.90
N PHE A 56 -9.53 4.04 41.06
CA PHE A 56 -10.58 5.03 41.24
C PHE A 56 -11.98 4.40 41.14
N GLY A 57 -12.49 3.83 42.21
CA GLY A 57 -13.80 3.18 42.27
C GLY A 57 -15.02 4.11 42.12
N ARG A 58 -14.83 5.44 42.05
CA ARG A 58 -15.93 6.43 41.93
C ARG A 58 -15.92 7.11 40.55
N PRO A 59 -17.07 7.21 39.87
CA PRO A 59 -17.17 7.75 38.50
C PRO A 59 -16.58 9.16 38.34
N GLN A 60 -16.85 10.05 39.29
CA GLN A 60 -16.46 11.46 39.21
C GLN A 60 -14.95 11.72 39.36
N GLU A 61 -14.21 10.89 40.09
CA GLU A 61 -12.76 10.99 40.21
C GLU A 61 -12.07 10.36 39.01
N PHE A 62 -12.68 9.29 38.47
CA PHE A 62 -12.23 8.63 37.25
C PHE A 62 -12.34 9.56 36.03
N ASP A 63 -13.48 10.25 35.91
CA ASP A 63 -13.78 11.21 34.84
C ASP A 63 -12.72 12.33 34.79
N ARG A 64 -12.47 13.02 35.90
CA ARG A 64 -11.54 14.15 35.97
C ARG A 64 -10.09 13.75 35.64
N ARG A 65 -9.66 12.54 35.99
CA ARG A 65 -8.28 12.09 35.78
C ARG A 65 -8.09 11.41 34.40
N LEU A 66 -9.10 10.71 33.90
CA LEU A 66 -9.08 10.14 32.57
C LEU A 66 -9.02 11.27 31.54
N PHE A 67 -9.85 12.28 31.66
CA PHE A 67 -9.94 13.39 30.71
C PHE A 67 -8.79 14.40 30.84
N GLY A 68 -8.16 14.50 32.01
CA GLY A 68 -6.93 15.30 32.15
C GLY A 68 -5.70 14.64 31.53
N LYS A 69 -5.73 13.33 31.31
CA LYS A 69 -4.58 12.57 30.75
C LYS A 69 -4.69 12.30 29.24
N TYR A 70 -5.91 12.24 28.72
CA TYR A 70 -6.16 11.91 27.31
C TYR A 70 -6.84 13.08 26.62
N SER A 71 -6.14 13.66 25.63
CA SER A 71 -6.77 14.60 24.71
C SER A 71 -7.79 13.86 23.83
N PRO A 72 -8.97 14.43 23.58
CA PRO A 72 -9.93 13.89 22.61
C PRO A 72 -9.33 13.67 21.23
N ASP A 73 -8.32 14.46 20.83
CA ASP A 73 -7.64 14.36 19.55
C ASP A 73 -6.79 13.08 19.41
N ASP A 74 -6.38 12.48 20.54
CA ASP A 74 -5.52 11.31 20.53
C ASP A 74 -6.31 10.00 20.61
N VAL A 75 -7.26 9.92 21.56
CA VAL A 75 -8.00 8.68 21.84
C VAL A 75 -9.37 9.00 22.43
N LEU A 76 -10.40 8.47 21.84
CA LEU A 76 -11.75 8.49 22.37
C LEU A 76 -11.91 7.35 23.37
N VAL A 77 -12.38 7.65 24.58
CA VAL A 77 -12.58 6.67 25.63
C VAL A 77 -14.01 6.77 26.18
N GLN A 78 -14.70 5.64 26.20
CA GLN A 78 -16.07 5.52 26.75
C GLN A 78 -16.16 4.32 27.66
N ILE A 79 -16.80 4.48 28.81
CA ILE A 79 -17.06 3.40 29.77
C ILE A 79 -18.57 3.23 29.89
N PHE A 80 -19.03 1.99 29.87
CA PHE A 80 -20.45 1.65 29.93
C PHE A 80 -20.70 0.39 30.74
N ASP A 81 -21.94 0.20 31.18
CA ASP A 81 -22.39 -0.98 31.93
C ASP A 81 -23.05 -2.04 31.02
N VAL A 82 -23.40 -3.19 31.59
CA VAL A 82 -24.10 -4.30 30.91
C VAL A 82 -25.46 -3.93 30.30
N LYS A 83 -26.04 -2.79 30.70
CA LYS A 83 -27.28 -2.24 30.16
C LYS A 83 -27.02 -1.19 29.08
N GLY A 84 -25.77 -0.91 28.74
CA GLY A 84 -25.40 0.11 27.77
C GLY A 84 -25.49 1.54 28.31
N ARG A 85 -25.60 1.75 29.63
CA ARG A 85 -25.58 3.09 30.21
C ARG A 85 -24.15 3.57 30.31
N ILE A 86 -23.90 4.77 29.80
CA ILE A 86 -22.58 5.38 29.78
C ILE A 86 -22.26 5.93 31.18
N TRP A 87 -21.10 5.55 31.65
CA TRP A 87 -20.56 5.97 32.95
C TRP A 87 -19.63 7.15 32.83
N ALA A 88 -18.81 7.14 31.81
CA ALA A 88 -17.83 8.16 31.48
C ALA A 88 -17.55 8.18 30.00
N SER A 89 -17.37 9.34 29.39
CA SER A 89 -16.92 9.52 28.03
C SER A 89 -16.17 10.84 27.91
N ASN A 90 -15.06 10.86 27.16
CA ASN A 90 -14.33 12.10 26.87
C ASN A 90 -14.83 12.81 25.60
N VAL A 91 -15.81 12.24 24.94
CA VAL A 91 -16.41 12.74 23.70
C VAL A 91 -17.91 12.47 23.70
N GLU A 92 -18.58 12.93 22.64
CA GLU A 92 -19.93 12.54 22.37
C GLU A 92 -20.07 11.00 22.33
N PRO A 93 -21.15 10.44 22.93
CA PRO A 93 -21.26 8.99 23.12
C PRO A 93 -21.11 8.19 21.84
N LEU A 94 -20.16 7.26 21.83
CA LEU A 94 -20.00 6.30 20.74
C LEU A 94 -21.13 5.27 20.76
N PRO A 95 -21.61 4.80 19.60
CA PRO A 95 -22.66 3.81 19.53
C PRO A 95 -22.20 2.47 20.14
N ILE A 96 -22.95 1.97 21.12
CA ILE A 96 -22.70 0.70 21.79
C ILE A 96 -23.41 -0.41 20.99
N ARG A 97 -22.67 -1.41 20.58
CA ARG A 97 -23.18 -2.55 19.81
C ARG A 97 -23.52 -3.73 20.71
N PRO A 98 -24.36 -4.68 20.26
CA PRO A 98 -24.66 -5.88 21.04
C PRO A 98 -23.43 -6.66 21.48
N ASP A 99 -22.40 -6.77 20.61
CA ASP A 99 -21.14 -7.45 20.94
C ASP A 99 -20.34 -6.73 22.03
N ASP A 100 -20.44 -5.38 22.11
CA ASP A 100 -19.78 -4.59 23.16
C ASP A 100 -20.43 -4.89 24.52
N LEU A 101 -21.75 -5.11 24.56
CA LEU A 101 -22.47 -5.55 25.76
C LEU A 101 -22.05 -6.96 26.19
N SER A 102 -21.77 -7.86 25.24
CA SER A 102 -21.23 -9.19 25.56
C SER A 102 -19.84 -9.11 26.22
N VAL A 103 -19.01 -8.11 25.84
CA VAL A 103 -17.75 -7.83 26.55
C VAL A 103 -18.01 -7.36 27.99
N ALA A 104 -18.99 -6.45 28.20
CA ALA A 104 -19.36 -5.99 29.54
C ALA A 104 -19.88 -7.13 30.43
N ARG A 105 -20.57 -8.11 29.86
CA ARG A 105 -21.04 -9.34 30.53
C ARG A 105 -19.94 -10.38 30.76
N ARG A 106 -18.72 -10.13 30.22
CA ARG A 106 -17.59 -11.07 30.23
C ARG A 106 -17.81 -12.35 29.41
N GLU A 107 -18.75 -12.35 28.49
CA GLU A 107 -18.95 -13.41 27.51
C GLU A 107 -17.82 -13.41 26.45
N LEU A 108 -17.27 -12.24 26.16
CA LEU A 108 -16.10 -12.02 25.29
C LEU A 108 -14.96 -11.34 26.06
N ARG A 109 -13.72 -11.75 25.76
CA ARG A 109 -12.50 -11.20 26.42
C ARG A 109 -12.13 -9.78 25.97
N GLY A 110 -12.53 -9.42 24.77
CA GLY A 110 -12.28 -8.13 24.14
C GLY A 110 -12.37 -8.24 22.64
N ARG A 111 -12.60 -7.11 21.95
CA ARG A 111 -12.79 -7.06 20.52
C ARG A 111 -12.17 -5.81 19.92
N ILE A 112 -11.41 -6.01 18.84
CA ILE A 112 -10.94 -4.91 18.00
C ILE A 112 -11.71 -4.95 16.68
N THR A 113 -12.27 -3.82 16.28
CA THR A 113 -13.03 -3.70 15.03
C THR A 113 -12.80 -2.33 14.40
N THR A 114 -13.01 -2.24 13.08
CA THR A 114 -13.08 -0.95 12.41
C THR A 114 -14.55 -0.61 12.18
N VAL A 115 -14.95 0.59 12.56
CA VAL A 115 -16.30 1.10 12.40
C VAL A 115 -16.26 2.46 11.73
N GLU A 116 -17.34 2.83 11.08
CA GLU A 116 -17.53 4.16 10.54
C GLU A 116 -18.48 4.93 11.47
N ILE A 117 -18.02 6.08 11.95
CA ILE A 117 -18.76 6.96 12.85
C ILE A 117 -18.67 8.36 12.23
N GLU A 118 -19.80 8.98 11.92
CA GLU A 118 -19.89 10.31 11.32
C GLU A 118 -19.05 10.50 10.04
N GLY A 119 -18.92 9.44 9.23
CA GLY A 119 -18.10 9.48 8.01
C GLY A 119 -16.59 9.26 8.23
N HIS A 120 -16.14 9.11 9.47
CA HIS A 120 -14.76 8.81 9.82
C HIS A 120 -14.57 7.33 10.16
N ARG A 121 -13.54 6.73 9.59
CA ARG A 121 -13.16 5.36 9.94
C ARG A 121 -12.43 5.36 11.28
N MET A 122 -12.99 4.63 12.22
CA MET A 122 -12.46 4.52 13.58
C MET A 122 -12.00 3.09 13.86
N ARG A 123 -10.82 2.92 14.41
CA ARG A 123 -10.37 1.65 14.99
C ARG A 123 -10.77 1.60 16.46
N VAL A 124 -11.58 0.62 16.83
CA VAL A 124 -12.24 0.54 18.13
C VAL A 124 -11.83 -0.73 18.85
N LEU A 125 -11.35 -0.60 20.08
CA LEU A 125 -11.08 -1.70 21.01
C LEU A 125 -12.06 -1.62 22.17
N THR A 126 -12.92 -2.65 22.32
CA THR A 126 -13.76 -2.84 23.50
C THR A 126 -13.17 -3.94 24.37
N PHE A 127 -13.04 -3.71 25.66
CA PHE A 127 -12.46 -4.65 26.62
C PHE A 127 -13.15 -4.55 28.00
N PRO A 128 -13.20 -5.67 28.76
CA PRO A 128 -13.82 -5.68 30.07
C PRO A 128 -12.91 -4.97 31.09
N LEU A 129 -13.51 -4.16 31.95
CA LEU A 129 -12.82 -3.58 33.10
C LEU A 129 -12.74 -4.59 34.25
N LEU A 130 -11.82 -4.37 35.21
CA LEU A 130 -11.75 -5.16 36.44
C LEU A 130 -13.02 -4.98 37.30
N LEU A 131 -13.71 -3.86 37.16
CA LEU A 131 -15.01 -3.62 37.76
C LEU A 131 -16.09 -4.52 37.16
N PRO A 132 -16.80 -5.33 37.96
CA PRO A 132 -17.82 -6.24 37.46
C PRO A 132 -18.92 -5.53 36.67
N GLY A 133 -19.35 -6.11 35.55
CA GLY A 133 -20.43 -5.58 34.76
C GLY A 133 -20.13 -4.31 33.98
N ARG A 134 -18.84 -3.98 33.75
CA ARG A 134 -18.41 -2.81 32.99
C ARG A 134 -17.39 -3.16 31.92
N ALA A 135 -17.47 -2.42 30.82
CA ALA A 135 -16.50 -2.44 29.78
C ALA A 135 -16.08 -1.02 29.39
N ALA A 136 -14.90 -0.90 28.82
CA ALA A 136 -14.43 0.31 28.20
C ALA A 136 -14.26 0.11 26.71
N THR A 137 -14.60 1.14 25.95
CA THR A 137 -14.32 1.26 24.53
C THR A 137 -13.30 2.36 24.34
N ILE A 138 -12.24 2.04 23.61
CA ILE A 138 -11.23 3.01 23.19
C ILE A 138 -11.28 3.04 21.64
N ALA A 139 -11.40 4.24 21.08
CA ALA A 139 -11.44 4.43 19.64
C ALA A 139 -10.38 5.43 19.19
N ARG A 140 -9.83 5.22 18.01
CA ARG A 140 -8.90 6.13 17.37
C ARG A 140 -9.29 6.34 15.90
N PRO A 141 -9.32 7.59 15.41
CA PRO A 141 -9.51 7.89 14.00
C PRO A 141 -8.41 7.25 13.15
N MET A 142 -8.79 6.74 11.97
CA MET A 142 -7.86 6.18 10.99
C MET A 142 -7.51 7.18 9.88
N ASP A 143 -8.02 8.40 9.93
CA ASP A 143 -7.89 9.41 8.88
C ASP A 143 -6.42 9.71 8.54
N GLU A 144 -5.56 9.79 9.56
CA GLU A 144 -4.12 10.00 9.36
C GLU A 144 -3.46 8.84 8.62
N VAL A 145 -3.81 7.60 8.97
CA VAL A 145 -3.31 6.39 8.32
C VAL A 145 -3.84 6.28 6.90
N ASP A 146 -5.13 6.54 6.70
CA ASP A 146 -5.75 6.53 5.38
C ASP A 146 -5.13 7.62 4.47
N ALA A 147 -4.83 8.82 5.00
CA ALA A 147 -4.12 9.86 4.27
C ALA A 147 -2.68 9.48 3.89
N GLN A 148 -1.94 8.85 4.83
CA GLN A 148 -0.59 8.35 4.56
C GLN A 148 -0.60 7.25 3.49
N LEU A 149 -1.52 6.29 3.59
CA LEU A 149 -1.68 5.24 2.58
C LEU A 149 -2.07 5.80 1.21
N ALA A 150 -2.95 6.81 1.17
CA ALA A 150 -3.30 7.50 -0.06
C ALA A 150 -2.11 8.26 -0.68
N ALA A 151 -1.23 8.84 0.13
CA ALA A 151 -0.01 9.47 -0.34
C ALA A 151 0.96 8.45 -0.95
N LEU A 152 1.17 7.31 -0.27
CA LEU A 152 1.99 6.20 -0.78
C LEU A 152 1.44 5.64 -2.09
N TRP A 153 0.12 5.49 -2.19
CA TRP A 153 -0.55 5.06 -3.42
C TRP A 153 -0.30 6.03 -4.58
N ARG A 154 -0.45 7.35 -4.36
CA ARG A 154 -0.16 8.36 -5.40
C ARG A 154 1.29 8.32 -5.85
N MET A 155 2.25 8.23 -4.91
CA MET A 155 3.67 8.10 -5.24
C MET A 155 3.95 6.83 -6.06
N SER A 156 3.34 5.71 -5.68
CA SER A 156 3.49 4.44 -6.39
C SER A 156 2.99 4.54 -7.84
N ILE A 157 1.85 5.20 -8.07
CA ILE A 157 1.33 5.44 -9.42
C ILE A 157 2.29 6.32 -10.23
N GLN A 158 2.85 7.37 -9.65
CA GLN A 158 3.80 8.25 -10.35
C GLN A 158 5.06 7.47 -10.76
N ILE A 159 5.65 6.69 -9.86
CA ILE A 159 6.82 5.85 -10.14
C ILE A 159 6.48 4.83 -11.24
N PHE A 160 5.30 4.21 -11.18
CA PHE A 160 4.84 3.26 -12.18
C PHE A 160 4.75 3.90 -13.57
N VAL A 161 4.10 5.05 -13.69
CA VAL A 161 3.94 5.76 -14.98
C VAL A 161 5.31 6.16 -15.55
N ILE A 162 6.18 6.75 -14.73
CA ILE A 162 7.53 7.16 -15.15
C ILE A 162 8.36 5.96 -15.56
N GLY A 163 8.32 4.88 -14.78
CA GLY A 163 9.08 3.65 -15.06
C GLY A 163 8.64 2.97 -16.37
N VAL A 164 7.33 2.85 -16.59
CA VAL A 164 6.78 2.26 -17.83
C VAL A 164 7.09 3.14 -19.04
N ALA A 165 6.90 4.46 -18.94
CA ALA A 165 7.21 5.38 -20.03
C ALA A 165 8.71 5.37 -20.36
N GLY A 166 9.57 5.44 -19.34
CA GLY A 166 11.02 5.37 -19.51
C GLY A 166 11.50 4.06 -20.12
N SER A 167 10.99 2.93 -19.64
CA SER A 167 11.34 1.60 -20.21
C SER A 167 10.87 1.46 -21.66
N GLY A 168 9.71 1.98 -22.01
CA GLY A 168 9.21 2.01 -23.39
C GLY A 168 10.11 2.84 -24.31
N LEU A 169 10.55 4.01 -23.88
CA LEU A 169 11.46 4.87 -24.63
C LEU A 169 12.83 4.21 -24.83
N VAL A 170 13.41 3.66 -23.78
CA VAL A 170 14.68 2.93 -23.85
C VAL A 170 14.56 1.71 -24.77
N GLY A 171 13.49 0.92 -24.59
CA GLY A 171 13.22 -0.25 -25.43
C GLY A 171 13.07 0.11 -26.91
N PHE A 172 12.40 1.21 -27.22
CA PHE A 172 12.28 1.70 -28.59
C PHE A 172 13.61 2.15 -29.18
N ALA A 173 14.44 2.86 -28.40
CA ALA A 173 15.77 3.30 -28.83
C ALA A 173 16.72 2.11 -29.08
N VAL A 174 16.76 1.14 -28.17
CA VAL A 174 17.56 -0.09 -28.29
C VAL A 174 17.12 -0.92 -29.49
N ALA A 175 15.81 -1.16 -29.62
CA ALA A 175 15.27 -1.88 -30.77
C ALA A 175 15.62 -1.17 -32.11
N GLY A 176 15.67 0.16 -32.10
CA GLY A 176 16.11 0.94 -33.26
C GLY A 176 17.56 0.69 -33.68
N ARG A 177 18.45 0.57 -32.65
CA ARG A 177 19.89 0.30 -32.90
C ARG A 177 20.16 -1.12 -33.39
N VAL A 178 19.42 -2.09 -32.93
CA VAL A 178 19.58 -3.51 -33.31
C VAL A 178 18.94 -3.82 -34.65
N VAL A 179 17.73 -3.31 -34.91
CA VAL A 179 16.95 -3.66 -36.13
C VAL A 179 17.52 -2.99 -37.38
N ARG A 180 18.12 -1.81 -37.29
CA ARG A 180 18.67 -1.11 -38.46
C ARG A 180 19.75 -1.90 -39.22
N PRO A 181 20.79 -2.42 -38.56
CA PRO A 181 21.80 -3.24 -39.21
C PRO A 181 21.22 -4.50 -39.87
N VAL A 182 20.38 -5.24 -39.14
CA VAL A 182 19.74 -6.46 -39.62
C VAL A 182 18.92 -6.20 -40.93
N ARG A 183 18.16 -5.11 -40.93
CA ARG A 183 17.38 -4.72 -42.11
C ARG A 183 18.27 -4.38 -43.32
N ARG A 184 19.39 -3.68 -43.10
CA ARG A 184 20.36 -3.38 -44.16
C ARG A 184 20.96 -4.65 -44.74
N LEU A 185 21.35 -5.62 -43.93
CA LEU A 185 21.85 -6.91 -44.34
C LEU A 185 20.80 -7.68 -45.13
N THR A 186 19.57 -7.69 -44.67
CA THR A 186 18.45 -8.35 -45.39
C THR A 186 18.19 -7.70 -46.75
N GLU A 187 18.16 -6.36 -46.81
CA GLU A 187 17.96 -5.61 -48.07
C GLU A 187 19.12 -5.85 -49.05
N ALA A 188 20.37 -5.95 -48.56
CA ALA A 188 21.51 -6.30 -49.40
C ALA A 188 21.46 -7.74 -49.92
N ALA A 189 21.15 -8.69 -49.03
CA ALA A 189 20.99 -10.11 -49.44
C ALA A 189 19.87 -10.29 -50.46
N THR A 190 18.73 -9.62 -50.31
CA THR A 190 17.61 -9.66 -51.27
C THR A 190 18.04 -9.05 -52.61
N ARG A 191 18.77 -7.94 -52.59
CA ARG A 191 19.28 -7.29 -53.82
C ARG A 191 20.21 -8.20 -54.60
N VAL A 192 21.18 -8.84 -53.92
CA VAL A 192 22.08 -9.81 -54.55
C VAL A 192 21.30 -10.99 -55.15
N ALA A 193 20.28 -11.48 -54.47
CA ALA A 193 19.43 -12.57 -54.98
C ALA A 193 18.63 -12.17 -56.23
N ASP A 194 18.16 -10.92 -56.29
CA ASP A 194 17.33 -10.43 -57.42
C ASP A 194 18.15 -9.97 -58.61
N THR A 195 19.33 -9.38 -58.42
CA THR A 195 20.14 -8.77 -59.47
C THR A 195 21.35 -9.63 -59.89
N GLN A 196 21.72 -10.66 -59.11
CA GLN A 196 22.94 -11.46 -59.28
C GLN A 196 24.22 -10.59 -59.34
N ASP A 197 24.14 -9.33 -58.91
CA ASP A 197 25.25 -8.38 -58.86
C ASP A 197 25.92 -8.45 -57.48
N VAL A 198 27.11 -9.04 -57.45
CA VAL A 198 27.90 -9.30 -56.22
C VAL A 198 28.93 -8.18 -55.97
N ASP A 199 29.05 -7.21 -56.88
CA ASP A 199 30.13 -6.21 -56.85
C ASP A 199 29.90 -5.04 -55.87
N GLN A 200 28.77 -4.98 -55.14
CA GLN A 200 28.49 -3.93 -54.15
C GLN A 200 28.71 -4.43 -52.72
N PRO A 201 29.82 -4.05 -52.06
CA PRO A 201 30.07 -4.46 -50.69
C PRO A 201 29.08 -3.85 -49.70
N ILE A 202 28.73 -4.61 -48.68
CA ILE A 202 27.88 -4.13 -47.56
C ILE A 202 28.74 -3.28 -46.66
N ASP A 203 28.57 -1.96 -46.69
CA ASP A 203 29.27 -1.02 -45.80
C ASP A 203 28.57 -0.96 -44.42
N VAL A 204 29.00 -1.82 -43.50
CA VAL A 204 28.62 -1.79 -42.07
C VAL A 204 29.87 -1.56 -41.25
N LYS A 205 30.24 -0.30 -41.01
CA LYS A 205 31.37 0.09 -40.14
C LYS A 205 31.01 -0.07 -38.69
N ARG A 206 31.16 -1.28 -38.13
CA ARG A 206 30.96 -1.61 -36.73
C ARG A 206 31.96 -2.66 -36.29
N ASP A 207 32.41 -2.56 -35.02
CA ASP A 207 33.36 -3.49 -34.39
C ASP A 207 32.60 -4.54 -33.51
N ASP A 208 31.37 -4.91 -33.89
CA ASP A 208 30.54 -5.90 -33.20
C ASP A 208 30.21 -7.09 -34.13
N GLU A 209 29.39 -8.01 -33.63
CA GLU A 209 28.96 -9.23 -34.36
C GLU A 209 28.30 -8.90 -35.71
N PHE A 210 27.67 -7.74 -35.86
CA PHE A 210 27.09 -7.28 -37.11
C PHE A 210 28.16 -6.82 -38.11
N GLY A 211 29.28 -6.26 -37.62
CA GLY A 211 30.42 -5.94 -38.47
C GLY A 211 31.13 -7.20 -38.99
N GLN A 212 31.29 -8.21 -38.10
CA GLN A 212 31.84 -9.51 -38.51
C GLN A 212 30.96 -10.21 -39.54
N LEU A 213 29.63 -10.18 -39.37
CA LEU A 213 28.69 -10.75 -40.31
C LEU A 213 28.73 -10.05 -41.66
N ALA A 214 28.84 -8.72 -41.67
CA ALA A 214 29.01 -7.96 -42.93
C ALA A 214 30.31 -8.27 -43.64
N SER A 215 31.41 -8.45 -42.90
CA SER A 215 32.72 -8.85 -43.45
C SER A 215 32.67 -10.25 -44.12
N SER A 216 32.06 -11.20 -43.38
CA SER A 216 31.89 -12.57 -43.91
C SER A 216 30.95 -12.65 -45.12
N PHE A 217 30.06 -11.67 -45.29
CA PHE A 217 29.18 -11.60 -46.46
C PHE A 217 29.89 -10.98 -47.66
N ASN A 218 30.92 -10.16 -47.43
CA ASN A 218 31.71 -9.50 -48.48
C ASN A 218 32.89 -10.34 -48.96
N GLU A 219 33.24 -11.48 -48.32
CA GLU A 219 34.22 -12.47 -48.73
C GLU A 219 33.61 -13.44 -49.74
#